data_296abe13863ddef4d727aa742c37a085
#
_entry.id   296abe13863ddef4d727aa742c37a085
#
_cell.length_a   1.000
_cell.length_b   1.000
_cell.length_c   1.000
_cell.angle_alpha   90.00
_cell.angle_beta   90.00
_cell.angle_gamma   90.00
#
_symmetry.space_group_name_H-M   'P 1'
#
loop_
_entity.id
_entity.type
_entity.pdbx_description
1 polymer ?
#
loop_
_entity_poly.entity_id
_entity_poly.type
_entity_poly.pdbx_seq_one_letter_code
_entity_poly.pdbx_strand_id
1 'polypeptide(L)'
;MHRRLAVLLLVAWSLACGEAATTTPGAAHAGPGEGALFIGNSLTMSNELPGVVSALAAAAGGRLPTTVVAFPGFALEDHWAEGTALRQIDRGGWSVVVLQQGPSGLPESRVNLREWTAAFDERIRKAGARTALFSVWPAATGPASFEEVAESYSAAAADVGGIYLPVTHAWLEAWRRDPALPLYSGDSFHPSREGSYLAAAVIYGVLAGASPVGLPASVHTASGTSVAISPPTARLLQEAAAAANAQFGRSRALMRE
;
A
#
# COMPACT_ATOMS: atom_id res chain seq x y z
N MET A 1 -91.68 29.68 21.21
CA MET A 1 -91.50 28.47 20.31
C MET A 1 -90.31 28.75 19.40
N HIS A 2 -89.11 28.28 19.78
CA HIS A 2 -87.87 28.52 19.01
C HIS A 2 -87.31 27.18 18.56
N ARG A 3 -87.39 26.92 17.29
CA ARG A 3 -86.70 25.76 16.64
C ARG A 3 -85.22 26.11 16.45
N ARG A 4 -84.35 25.33 17.08
CA ARG A 4 -82.90 25.38 16.81
C ARG A 4 -82.57 24.37 15.68
N LEU A 5 -82.03 24.88 14.59
CA LEU A 5 -81.43 24.13 13.51
C LEU A 5 -80.03 23.69 14.00
N ALA A 6 -79.80 22.39 13.96
CA ALA A 6 -78.47 21.83 14.13
C ALA A 6 -77.83 21.67 12.73
N VAL A 7 -76.70 22.30 12.51
CA VAL A 7 -75.87 22.13 11.33
C VAL A 7 -74.84 21.06 11.61
N LEU A 8 -74.95 19.91 10.87
CA LEU A 8 -73.95 18.86 10.88
C LEU A 8 -72.84 19.20 9.90
N LEU A 9 -71.64 19.44 10.43
CA LEU A 9 -70.42 19.55 9.66
C LEU A 9 -69.84 18.17 9.42
N LEU A 10 -69.92 17.67 8.19
CA LEU A 10 -69.19 16.48 7.72
C LEU A 10 -67.74 16.86 7.43
N VAL A 11 -66.81 16.38 8.23
CA VAL A 11 -65.37 16.43 7.96
C VAL A 11 -65.02 15.23 7.11
N ALA A 12 -64.70 15.48 5.85
CA ALA A 12 -64.16 14.47 4.95
C ALA A 12 -62.68 14.29 5.22
N TRP A 13 -62.29 13.12 5.72
CA TRP A 13 -60.89 12.71 5.88
C TRP A 13 -60.42 12.10 4.57
N SER A 14 -59.63 12.85 3.81
CA SER A 14 -58.90 12.33 2.65
C SER A 14 -57.71 11.50 3.13
N LEU A 15 -57.76 10.18 2.95
CA LEU A 15 -56.59 9.31 3.06
C LEU A 15 -55.67 9.59 1.85
N ALA A 16 -54.57 10.26 2.09
CA ALA A 16 -53.45 10.29 1.16
C ALA A 16 -52.63 9.02 1.35
N CYS A 17 -52.76 8.09 0.40
CA CYS A 17 -51.81 6.98 0.24
C CYS A 17 -50.44 7.57 -0.18
N GLY A 18 -49.54 7.72 0.76
CA GLY A 18 -48.13 8.00 0.47
C GLY A 18 -47.48 6.72 -0.04
N GLU A 19 -47.11 6.68 -1.33
CA GLU A 19 -46.19 5.68 -1.84
C GLU A 19 -44.86 5.81 -1.12
N ALA A 20 -44.52 4.80 -0.36
CA ALA A 20 -43.19 4.68 0.22
C ALA A 20 -42.21 4.42 -0.92
N ALA A 21 -41.46 5.46 -1.30
CA ALA A 21 -40.31 5.31 -2.17
C ALA A 21 -39.31 4.38 -1.48
N THR A 22 -39.20 3.14 -1.97
CA THR A 22 -38.12 2.24 -1.60
C THR A 22 -36.82 2.82 -2.19
N THR A 23 -36.11 3.63 -1.41
CA THR A 23 -34.73 3.96 -1.70
C THR A 23 -33.90 2.70 -1.52
N THR A 24 -33.54 2.09 -2.66
CA THR A 24 -32.46 1.12 -2.73
C THR A 24 -31.23 1.77 -2.05
N PRO A 25 -30.58 1.09 -1.06
CA PRO A 25 -29.36 1.64 -0.52
C PRO A 25 -28.34 1.74 -1.66
N GLY A 26 -28.09 2.94 -2.15
CA GLY A 26 -26.95 3.22 -3.01
C GLY A 26 -25.72 2.72 -2.29
N ALA A 27 -24.86 1.95 -2.98
CA ALA A 27 -23.58 1.54 -2.47
C ALA A 27 -22.88 2.78 -1.91
N ALA A 28 -22.75 2.83 -0.59
CA ALA A 28 -22.03 3.90 0.09
C ALA A 28 -20.60 3.85 -0.48
N HIS A 29 -20.21 4.88 -1.21
CA HIS A 29 -18.82 5.09 -1.54
C HIS A 29 -18.11 5.27 -0.20
N ALA A 30 -17.38 4.23 0.22
CA ALA A 30 -16.53 4.33 1.39
C ALA A 30 -15.58 5.52 1.15
N GLY A 31 -15.60 6.48 2.07
CA GLY A 31 -14.62 7.56 2.06
C GLY A 31 -13.20 6.99 2.11
N PRO A 32 -12.15 7.78 1.85
CA PRO A 32 -10.78 7.30 1.86
C PRO A 32 -10.51 6.56 3.18
N GLY A 33 -10.18 5.27 3.07
CA GLY A 33 -9.89 4.42 4.23
C GLY A 33 -8.59 4.84 4.93
N GLU A 34 -8.36 4.29 6.12
CA GLU A 34 -7.16 4.61 6.91
C GLU A 34 -6.05 3.57 6.76
N GLY A 35 -6.32 2.39 6.15
CA GLY A 35 -5.41 1.25 6.10
C GLY A 35 -4.62 1.12 4.80
N ALA A 36 -3.48 0.44 4.86
CA ALA A 36 -2.72 -0.02 3.71
C ALA A 36 -2.88 -1.53 3.51
N LEU A 37 -3.34 -1.95 2.32
CA LEU A 37 -3.37 -3.35 1.93
C LEU A 37 -2.11 -3.67 1.13
N PHE A 38 -1.35 -4.67 1.56
CA PHE A 38 -0.18 -5.17 0.85
C PHE A 38 -0.53 -6.45 0.11
N ILE A 39 -0.29 -6.48 -1.20
CA ILE A 39 -0.44 -7.64 -2.06
C ILE A 39 0.94 -7.96 -2.63
N GLY A 40 1.45 -9.16 -2.36
CA GLY A 40 2.80 -9.51 -2.77
C GLY A 40 3.19 -10.97 -2.52
N ASN A 41 4.47 -11.22 -2.42
CA ASN A 41 4.99 -12.58 -2.23
C ASN A 41 5.93 -12.67 -1.01
N SER A 42 6.84 -13.64 -1.00
CA SER A 42 7.78 -13.85 0.10
C SER A 42 8.63 -12.62 0.42
N LEU A 43 8.90 -11.73 -0.54
CA LEU A 43 9.65 -10.49 -0.30
C LEU A 43 8.85 -9.50 0.55
N THR A 44 7.53 -9.47 0.39
CA THR A 44 6.61 -8.71 1.27
C THR A 44 6.43 -9.39 2.63
N MET A 45 6.44 -10.74 2.67
CA MET A 45 6.25 -11.50 3.92
C MET A 45 7.48 -11.45 4.84
N SER A 46 8.68 -11.37 4.26
CA SER A 46 9.95 -11.46 4.99
C SER A 46 10.02 -10.44 6.13
N ASN A 47 10.37 -10.93 7.32
CA ASN A 47 10.48 -10.15 8.56
C ASN A 47 9.20 -9.34 8.88
N GLU A 48 8.03 -9.78 8.39
CA GLU A 48 6.75 -9.08 8.53
C GLU A 48 6.81 -7.62 8.07
N LEU A 49 7.39 -7.36 6.91
CA LEU A 49 7.63 -6.01 6.39
C LEU A 49 6.45 -5.05 6.57
N PRO A 50 5.18 -5.39 6.21
CA PRO A 50 4.05 -4.49 6.45
C PRO A 50 3.78 -4.21 7.93
N GLY A 51 4.00 -5.20 8.79
CA GLY A 51 3.92 -5.04 10.25
C GLY A 51 4.98 -4.08 10.79
N VAL A 52 6.20 -4.15 10.24
CA VAL A 52 7.29 -3.20 10.56
C VAL A 52 6.92 -1.79 10.12
N VAL A 53 6.34 -1.60 8.91
CA VAL A 53 5.84 -0.29 8.46
C VAL A 53 4.82 0.29 9.44
N SER A 54 3.86 -0.52 9.89
CA SER A 54 2.85 -0.11 10.88
C SER A 54 3.48 0.24 12.22
N ALA A 55 4.46 -0.55 12.69
CA ALA A 55 5.16 -0.31 13.95
C ALA A 55 6.02 0.97 13.91
N LEU A 56 6.68 1.26 12.79
CA LEU A 56 7.43 2.50 12.58
C LEU A 56 6.49 3.71 12.59
N ALA A 57 5.32 3.61 11.95
CA ALA A 57 4.32 4.67 11.97
C ALA A 57 3.80 4.95 13.39
N ALA A 58 3.53 3.89 14.16
CA ALA A 58 3.10 4.03 15.56
C ALA A 58 4.19 4.66 16.44
N ALA A 59 5.44 4.25 16.26
CA ALA A 59 6.59 4.82 16.99
C ALA A 59 6.83 6.31 16.67
N ALA A 60 6.44 6.75 15.47
CA ALA A 60 6.47 8.17 15.08
C ALA A 60 5.22 8.96 15.53
N GLY A 61 4.35 8.36 16.35
CA GLY A 61 3.11 9.00 16.83
C GLY A 61 1.96 9.02 15.82
N GLY A 62 2.11 8.35 14.68
CA GLY A 62 1.09 8.21 13.64
C GLY A 62 0.35 6.86 13.69
N ARG A 63 -0.50 6.65 12.70
CA ARG A 63 -1.23 5.39 12.55
C ARG A 63 -1.28 5.00 11.07
N LEU A 64 -0.78 3.80 10.76
CA LEU A 64 -0.87 3.20 9.42
C LEU A 64 -1.14 1.69 9.60
N PRO A 65 -2.38 1.29 9.86
CA PRO A 65 -2.72 -0.13 9.99
C PRO A 65 -2.50 -0.84 8.66
N THR A 66 -1.92 -2.04 8.70
CA THR A 66 -1.59 -2.83 7.52
C THR A 66 -2.33 -4.16 7.50
N THR A 67 -2.74 -4.59 6.34
CA THR A 67 -3.25 -5.93 6.05
C THR A 67 -2.44 -6.52 4.91
N VAL A 68 -2.23 -7.84 4.93
CA VAL A 68 -1.37 -8.53 3.96
C VAL A 68 -2.13 -9.65 3.29
N VAL A 69 -2.02 -9.70 1.96
CA VAL A 69 -2.35 -10.86 1.13
C VAL A 69 -1.09 -11.19 0.33
N ALA A 70 -0.34 -12.17 0.80
CA ALA A 70 0.93 -12.55 0.16
C ALA A 70 1.12 -14.05 0.19
N PHE A 71 1.62 -14.60 -0.92
CA PHE A 71 1.92 -16.02 -1.08
C PHE A 71 3.30 -16.18 -1.69
N PRO A 72 4.13 -17.12 -1.19
CA PRO A 72 5.46 -17.34 -1.74
C PRO A 72 5.42 -17.59 -3.25
N GLY A 73 6.29 -16.90 -4.00
CA GLY A 73 6.43 -17.07 -5.43
C GLY A 73 5.36 -16.43 -6.32
N PHE A 74 4.30 -15.86 -5.75
CA PHE A 74 3.22 -15.25 -6.53
C PHE A 74 3.69 -13.97 -7.24
N ALA A 75 3.27 -13.85 -8.51
CA ALA A 75 3.17 -12.59 -9.22
C ALA A 75 1.76 -11.97 -9.03
N LEU A 76 1.53 -10.77 -9.57
CA LEU A 76 0.20 -10.14 -9.52
C LEU A 76 -0.85 -10.96 -10.29
N GLU A 77 -0.45 -11.59 -11.38
CA GLU A 77 -1.27 -12.52 -12.16
C GLU A 77 -1.84 -13.65 -11.30
N ASP A 78 -1.00 -14.27 -10.48
CA ASP A 78 -1.42 -15.36 -9.60
C ASP A 78 -2.41 -14.89 -8.54
N HIS A 79 -2.20 -13.70 -7.98
CA HIS A 79 -3.14 -13.07 -7.05
C HIS A 79 -4.49 -12.77 -7.70
N TRP A 80 -4.47 -12.36 -8.97
CA TRP A 80 -5.70 -12.13 -9.71
C TRP A 80 -6.48 -13.42 -9.92
N ALA A 81 -5.79 -14.48 -10.34
CA ALA A 81 -6.38 -15.80 -10.57
C ALA A 81 -6.91 -16.45 -9.28
N GLU A 82 -6.16 -16.32 -8.15
CA GLU A 82 -6.54 -16.88 -6.85
C GLU A 82 -7.72 -16.11 -6.21
N GLY A 83 -7.79 -14.80 -6.38
CA GLY A 83 -8.93 -13.95 -6.05
C GLY A 83 -9.01 -13.45 -4.61
N THR A 84 -8.19 -13.88 -3.65
CA THR A 84 -8.20 -13.37 -2.26
C THR A 84 -7.85 -11.88 -2.23
N ALA A 85 -6.86 -11.45 -3.01
CA ALA A 85 -6.48 -10.06 -3.13
C ALA A 85 -7.65 -9.20 -3.62
N LEU A 86 -8.39 -9.67 -4.62
CA LEU A 86 -9.56 -8.97 -5.17
C LEU A 86 -10.66 -8.82 -4.13
N ARG A 87 -10.95 -9.90 -3.39
CA ARG A 87 -11.93 -9.85 -2.27
C ARG A 87 -11.54 -8.86 -1.19
N GLN A 88 -10.24 -8.75 -0.87
CA GLN A 88 -9.76 -7.77 0.11
C GLN A 88 -9.86 -6.33 -0.41
N ILE A 89 -9.54 -6.09 -1.69
CA ILE A 89 -9.73 -4.77 -2.31
C ILE A 89 -11.19 -4.36 -2.22
N ASP A 90 -12.12 -5.27 -2.60
CA ASP A 90 -13.56 -5.01 -2.63
C ASP A 90 -14.19 -4.73 -1.27
N ARG A 91 -13.59 -5.22 -0.19
CA ARG A 91 -14.01 -4.86 1.18
C ARG A 91 -13.90 -3.36 1.43
N GLY A 92 -13.01 -2.68 0.73
CA GLY A 92 -12.76 -1.26 0.94
C GLY A 92 -12.10 -0.96 2.29
N GLY A 93 -12.10 0.32 2.68
CA GLY A 93 -11.45 0.78 3.92
C GLY A 93 -9.94 0.99 3.78
N TRP A 94 -9.42 0.94 2.57
CA TRP A 94 -8.01 1.16 2.26
C TRP A 94 -7.79 2.59 1.78
N SER A 95 -6.76 3.26 2.31
CA SER A 95 -6.23 4.49 1.73
C SER A 95 -5.33 4.18 0.54
N VAL A 96 -4.62 3.06 0.61
CA VAL A 96 -3.67 2.62 -0.40
C VAL A 96 -3.62 1.10 -0.49
N VAL A 97 -3.45 0.59 -1.70
CA VAL A 97 -3.10 -0.81 -1.96
C VAL A 97 -1.69 -0.85 -2.55
N VAL A 98 -0.79 -1.51 -1.86
CA VAL A 98 0.62 -1.67 -2.24
C VAL A 98 0.79 -2.98 -2.98
N LEU A 99 1.14 -2.90 -4.26
CA LEU A 99 1.35 -4.04 -5.13
C LEU A 99 2.84 -4.38 -5.23
N GLN A 100 3.17 -5.68 -5.19
CA GLN A 100 4.51 -6.20 -5.36
C GLN A 100 4.48 -7.59 -6.01
N GLN A 101 5.37 -7.82 -6.96
CA GLN A 101 5.70 -9.14 -7.47
C GLN A 101 7.23 -9.33 -7.49
N GLY A 102 7.76 -10.31 -8.22
CA GLY A 102 9.21 -10.51 -8.36
C GLY A 102 9.93 -9.27 -8.92
N PRO A 103 11.24 -9.32 -9.10
CA PRO A 103 12.04 -8.17 -9.53
C PRO A 103 11.57 -7.51 -10.82
N SER A 104 11.01 -8.29 -11.77
CA SER A 104 10.38 -7.77 -13.01
C SER A 104 11.30 -6.89 -13.86
N GLY A 105 12.61 -7.15 -13.84
CA GLY A 105 13.60 -6.40 -14.62
C GLY A 105 13.74 -6.87 -16.07
N LEU A 106 13.35 -8.12 -16.39
CA LEU A 106 13.45 -8.68 -17.74
C LEU A 106 12.26 -8.24 -18.61
N PRO A 107 12.41 -8.22 -19.95
CA PRO A 107 11.39 -7.69 -20.87
C PRO A 107 9.99 -8.26 -20.64
N GLU A 108 9.86 -9.58 -20.58
CA GLU A 108 8.55 -10.25 -20.41
C GLU A 108 7.94 -9.93 -19.04
N SER A 109 8.76 -9.93 -17.99
CA SER A 109 8.28 -9.63 -16.63
C SER A 109 7.94 -8.15 -16.44
N ARG A 110 8.55 -7.23 -17.20
CA ARG A 110 8.15 -5.80 -17.25
C ARG A 110 6.77 -5.64 -17.86
N VAL A 111 6.50 -6.33 -18.98
CA VAL A 111 5.18 -6.32 -19.62
C VAL A 111 4.13 -6.86 -18.67
N ASN A 112 4.38 -8.02 -18.07
CA ASN A 112 3.49 -8.64 -17.08
C ASN A 112 3.21 -7.72 -15.89
N LEU A 113 4.23 -7.08 -15.29
CA LEU A 113 4.05 -6.13 -14.18
C LEU A 113 3.12 -4.99 -14.57
N ARG A 114 3.32 -4.37 -15.73
CA ARG A 114 2.52 -3.22 -16.19
C ARG A 114 1.07 -3.61 -16.46
N GLU A 115 0.85 -4.73 -17.14
CA GLU A 115 -0.46 -5.27 -17.47
C GLU A 115 -1.28 -5.54 -16.21
N TRP A 116 -0.72 -6.30 -15.27
CA TRP A 116 -1.43 -6.64 -14.04
C TRP A 116 -1.55 -5.46 -13.07
N THR A 117 -0.59 -4.54 -13.06
CA THR A 117 -0.76 -3.28 -12.34
C THR A 117 -1.96 -2.50 -12.83
N ALA A 118 -2.15 -2.38 -14.15
CA ALA A 118 -3.31 -1.68 -14.72
C ALA A 118 -4.64 -2.35 -14.35
N ALA A 119 -4.70 -3.68 -14.41
CA ALA A 119 -5.89 -4.44 -14.03
C ALA A 119 -6.24 -4.23 -12.52
N PHE A 120 -5.25 -4.32 -11.65
CA PHE A 120 -5.44 -4.08 -10.22
C PHE A 120 -5.83 -2.63 -9.94
N ASP A 121 -5.21 -1.65 -10.60
CA ASP A 121 -5.49 -0.22 -10.41
C ASP A 121 -6.95 0.12 -10.70
N GLU A 122 -7.51 -0.43 -11.75
CA GLU A 122 -8.93 -0.22 -12.06
C GLU A 122 -9.83 -0.66 -10.89
N ARG A 123 -9.53 -1.80 -10.27
CA ARG A 123 -10.29 -2.32 -9.14
C ARG A 123 -10.04 -1.53 -7.86
N ILE A 124 -8.79 -1.17 -7.61
CA ILE A 124 -8.38 -0.38 -6.46
C ILE A 124 -9.06 0.99 -6.46
N ARG A 125 -9.07 1.67 -7.61
CA ARG A 125 -9.76 2.97 -7.75
C ARG A 125 -11.26 2.86 -7.56
N LYS A 126 -11.89 1.79 -8.04
CA LYS A 126 -13.32 1.52 -7.78
C LYS A 126 -13.61 1.35 -6.29
N ALA A 127 -12.68 0.81 -5.52
CA ALA A 127 -12.77 0.68 -4.07
C ALA A 127 -12.43 1.98 -3.30
N GLY A 128 -12.13 3.09 -4.01
CA GLY A 128 -11.80 4.38 -3.42
C GLY A 128 -10.38 4.50 -2.85
N ALA A 129 -9.49 3.54 -3.15
CA ALA A 129 -8.10 3.53 -2.71
C ALA A 129 -7.14 4.01 -3.81
N ARG A 130 -5.90 4.28 -3.43
CA ARG A 130 -4.80 4.61 -4.33
C ARG A 130 -3.91 3.39 -4.56
N THR A 131 -3.39 3.25 -5.76
CA THR A 131 -2.40 2.22 -6.09
C THR A 131 -1.01 2.70 -5.74
N ALA A 132 -0.21 1.84 -5.10
CA ALA A 132 1.21 2.04 -4.88
C ALA A 132 1.98 0.80 -5.36
N LEU A 133 3.19 1.02 -5.86
CA LEU A 133 4.09 -0.05 -6.25
C LEU A 133 5.37 0.01 -5.41
N PHE A 134 5.65 -1.08 -4.75
CA PHE A 134 6.86 -1.29 -3.94
C PHE A 134 7.91 -1.98 -4.80
N SER A 135 8.93 -1.24 -5.27
CA SER A 135 10.03 -1.85 -6.04
C SER A 135 10.90 -2.71 -5.13
N VAL A 136 11.12 -3.95 -5.56
CA VAL A 136 11.99 -4.89 -4.86
C VAL A 136 13.41 -4.85 -5.43
N TRP A 137 14.31 -5.62 -4.89
CA TRP A 137 15.70 -5.82 -5.33
C TRP A 137 15.80 -7.11 -6.17
N PRO A 138 16.68 -7.18 -7.15
CA PRO A 138 16.96 -8.45 -7.84
C PRO A 138 17.69 -9.43 -6.92
N ALA A 139 17.69 -10.72 -7.24
CA ALA A 139 18.59 -11.67 -6.59
C ALA A 139 20.06 -11.26 -6.85
N ALA A 140 20.93 -11.45 -5.87
CA ALA A 140 22.34 -11.03 -5.97
C ALA A 140 23.09 -11.65 -7.17
N THR A 141 22.66 -12.84 -7.61
CA THR A 141 23.20 -13.56 -8.77
C THR A 141 22.21 -13.66 -9.93
N GLY A 142 21.13 -12.87 -9.88
CA GLY A 142 20.07 -12.89 -10.90
C GLY A 142 20.46 -12.15 -12.19
N PRO A 143 19.71 -12.36 -13.27
CA PRO A 143 19.99 -11.73 -14.56
C PRO A 143 19.55 -10.27 -14.66
N ALA A 144 18.67 -9.78 -13.77
CA ALA A 144 18.18 -8.40 -13.78
C ALA A 144 19.08 -7.49 -12.96
N SER A 145 19.32 -6.27 -13.43
CA SER A 145 20.00 -5.23 -12.68
C SER A 145 19.05 -4.46 -11.75
N PHE A 146 19.60 -3.73 -10.79
CA PHE A 146 18.82 -2.85 -9.92
C PHE A 146 18.14 -1.73 -10.71
N GLU A 147 18.82 -1.16 -11.71
CA GLU A 147 18.31 -0.11 -12.58
C GLU A 147 17.12 -0.60 -13.39
N GLU A 148 17.22 -1.79 -13.98
CA GLU A 148 16.12 -2.40 -14.74
C GLU A 148 14.89 -2.66 -13.89
N VAL A 149 15.06 -3.11 -12.65
CA VAL A 149 13.96 -3.32 -11.71
C VAL A 149 13.33 -1.99 -11.30
N ALA A 150 14.14 -0.99 -10.95
CA ALA A 150 13.66 0.33 -10.57
C ALA A 150 12.85 1.00 -11.70
N GLU A 151 13.37 0.94 -12.94
CA GLU A 151 12.70 1.47 -14.12
C GLU A 151 11.36 0.76 -14.36
N SER A 152 11.33 -0.57 -14.28
CA SER A 152 10.12 -1.36 -14.48
C SER A 152 9.00 -0.96 -13.51
N TYR A 153 9.29 -0.91 -12.22
CA TYR A 153 8.32 -0.54 -11.19
C TYR A 153 7.89 0.92 -11.26
N SER A 154 8.83 1.83 -11.53
CA SER A 154 8.48 3.26 -11.67
C SER A 154 7.62 3.52 -12.90
N ALA A 155 7.88 2.83 -14.02
CA ALA A 155 7.06 2.91 -15.23
C ALA A 155 5.65 2.36 -14.97
N ALA A 156 5.53 1.18 -14.35
CA ALA A 156 4.23 0.61 -14.02
C ALA A 156 3.41 1.51 -13.07
N ALA A 157 4.06 2.16 -12.10
CA ALA A 157 3.40 3.14 -11.25
C ALA A 157 2.95 4.38 -12.03
N ALA A 158 3.80 4.87 -12.93
CA ALA A 158 3.50 6.05 -13.74
C ALA A 158 2.33 5.82 -14.70
N ASP A 159 2.23 4.64 -15.30
CA ASP A 159 1.17 4.28 -16.25
C ASP A 159 -0.24 4.43 -15.64
N VAL A 160 -0.37 4.16 -14.34
CA VAL A 160 -1.66 4.25 -13.62
C VAL A 160 -1.79 5.51 -12.76
N GLY A 161 -0.82 6.41 -12.78
CA GLY A 161 -0.79 7.57 -11.87
C GLY A 161 -0.66 7.16 -10.40
N GLY A 162 -0.10 6.00 -10.15
CA GLY A 162 0.12 5.42 -8.83
C GLY A 162 1.33 6.01 -8.08
N ILE A 163 1.52 5.55 -6.86
CA ILE A 163 2.64 5.93 -5.99
C ILE A 163 3.80 4.97 -6.23
N TYR A 164 4.97 5.48 -6.53
CA TYR A 164 6.19 4.70 -6.56
C TYR A 164 6.88 4.71 -5.19
N LEU A 165 7.19 3.52 -4.67
CA LEU A 165 7.90 3.30 -3.41
C LEU A 165 9.32 2.82 -3.73
N PRO A 166 10.35 3.70 -3.69
CA PRO A 166 11.65 3.50 -4.34
C PRO A 166 12.64 2.66 -3.52
N VAL A 167 12.24 1.45 -3.10
CA VAL A 167 13.07 0.61 -2.23
C VAL A 167 14.33 0.14 -2.94
N THR A 168 14.25 -0.19 -4.23
CA THR A 168 15.41 -0.55 -5.06
C THR A 168 16.50 0.54 -5.01
N HIS A 169 16.10 1.81 -5.16
CA HIS A 169 17.02 2.94 -5.08
C HIS A 169 17.62 3.12 -3.69
N ALA A 170 16.81 2.88 -2.65
CA ALA A 170 17.30 2.97 -1.27
C ALA A 170 18.35 1.91 -0.96
N TRP A 171 18.23 0.69 -1.53
CA TRP A 171 19.26 -0.35 -1.41
C TRP A 171 20.59 0.11 -2.03
N LEU A 172 20.56 0.64 -3.24
CA LEU A 172 21.76 1.20 -3.89
C LEU A 172 22.36 2.35 -3.08
N GLU A 173 21.52 3.24 -2.55
CA GLU A 173 21.97 4.35 -1.74
C GLU A 173 22.58 3.90 -0.40
N ALA A 174 22.02 2.86 0.21
CA ALA A 174 22.58 2.26 1.43
C ALA A 174 23.97 1.66 1.17
N TRP A 175 24.15 0.89 0.10
CA TRP A 175 25.47 0.33 -0.27
C TRP A 175 26.47 1.40 -0.74
N ARG A 176 26.00 2.51 -1.33
CA ARG A 176 26.89 3.63 -1.65
C ARG A 176 27.50 4.25 -0.38
N ARG A 177 26.76 4.21 0.74
CA ARG A 177 27.22 4.70 2.06
C ARG A 177 28.08 3.69 2.78
N ASP A 178 27.69 2.42 2.75
CA ASP A 178 28.43 1.30 3.33
C ASP A 178 28.24 0.04 2.46
N PRO A 179 29.23 -0.29 1.61
CA PRO A 179 29.17 -1.46 0.75
C PRO A 179 29.09 -2.81 1.49
N ALA A 180 29.42 -2.82 2.79
CA ALA A 180 29.41 -4.05 3.60
C ALA A 180 28.06 -4.34 4.27
N LEU A 181 27.05 -3.49 4.08
CA LEU A 181 25.72 -3.71 4.66
C LEU A 181 25.10 -5.04 4.21
N PRO A 182 24.70 -5.91 5.13
CA PRO A 182 24.13 -7.20 4.83
C PRO A 182 22.63 -7.07 4.52
N LEU A 183 22.25 -6.50 3.37
CA LEU A 183 20.84 -6.28 3.03
C LEU A 183 20.11 -7.56 2.59
N TYR A 184 20.84 -8.55 2.04
CA TYR A 184 20.33 -9.88 1.78
C TYR A 184 20.44 -10.81 2.99
N SER A 185 19.54 -11.78 3.07
CA SER A 185 19.69 -12.95 3.93
C SER A 185 20.70 -13.95 3.31
N GLY A 186 20.91 -15.07 3.99
CA GLY A 186 21.89 -16.08 3.55
C GLY A 186 21.61 -16.75 2.21
N ASP A 187 20.41 -16.59 1.65
CA ASP A 187 20.03 -17.15 0.34
C ASP A 187 20.29 -16.19 -0.84
N SER A 188 20.81 -15.00 -0.56
CA SER A 188 21.11 -13.99 -1.58
C SER A 188 19.91 -13.50 -2.40
N PHE A 189 18.70 -13.68 -1.86
CA PHE A 189 17.44 -13.25 -2.49
C PHE A 189 16.50 -12.57 -1.50
N HIS A 190 16.14 -13.23 -0.41
CA HIS A 190 15.29 -12.62 0.60
C HIS A 190 16.03 -11.54 1.39
N PRO A 191 15.34 -10.55 1.94
CA PRO A 191 15.98 -9.48 2.69
C PRO A 191 16.42 -9.98 4.08
N SER A 192 17.54 -9.48 4.55
CA SER A 192 17.90 -9.53 5.96
C SER A 192 16.93 -8.67 6.79
N ARG A 193 17.19 -8.57 8.10
CA ARG A 193 16.48 -7.61 8.96
C ARG A 193 16.77 -6.17 8.54
N GLU A 194 18.01 -5.88 8.19
CA GLU A 194 18.47 -4.58 7.70
C GLU A 194 17.79 -4.23 6.38
N GLY A 195 17.71 -5.16 5.43
CA GLY A 195 17.02 -4.97 4.15
C GLY A 195 15.52 -4.71 4.32
N SER A 196 14.86 -5.47 5.21
CA SER A 196 13.43 -5.26 5.52
C SER A 196 13.19 -3.94 6.26
N TYR A 197 14.07 -3.57 7.20
CA TYR A 197 13.97 -2.28 7.88
C TYR A 197 14.11 -1.11 6.91
N LEU A 198 15.07 -1.18 5.99
CA LEU A 198 15.25 -0.18 4.94
C LEU A 198 14.01 -0.06 4.06
N ALA A 199 13.45 -1.18 3.60
CA ALA A 199 12.21 -1.19 2.84
C ALA A 199 11.05 -0.56 3.62
N ALA A 200 10.90 -0.91 4.90
CA ALA A 200 9.87 -0.35 5.76
C ALA A 200 10.04 1.17 5.96
N ALA A 201 11.27 1.66 6.14
CA ALA A 201 11.56 3.08 6.29
C ALA A 201 11.22 3.88 5.01
N VAL A 202 11.49 3.32 3.82
CA VAL A 202 11.09 3.90 2.54
C VAL A 202 9.57 3.99 2.43
N ILE A 203 8.89 2.87 2.63
CA ILE A 203 7.43 2.77 2.50
C ILE A 203 6.74 3.71 3.49
N TYR A 204 7.15 3.69 4.76
CA TYR A 204 6.67 4.63 5.77
C TYR A 204 6.84 6.08 5.32
N GLY A 205 8.06 6.45 4.91
CA GLY A 205 8.38 7.82 4.54
C GLY A 205 7.51 8.36 3.41
N VAL A 206 7.23 7.55 2.39
CA VAL A 206 6.38 7.95 1.26
C VAL A 206 4.90 7.96 1.65
N LEU A 207 4.41 6.91 2.30
CA LEU A 207 2.98 6.78 2.61
C LEU A 207 2.53 7.74 3.72
N ALA A 208 3.38 7.98 4.71
CA ALA A 208 3.11 8.94 5.79
C ALA A 208 3.45 10.39 5.41
N GLY A 209 4.16 10.61 4.29
CA GLY A 209 4.66 11.94 3.91
C GLY A 209 5.65 12.53 4.95
N ALA A 210 6.38 11.67 5.68
CA ALA A 210 7.22 12.06 6.80
C ALA A 210 8.67 11.57 6.61
N SER A 211 9.62 12.23 7.28
CA SER A 211 11.01 11.79 7.24
C SER A 211 11.17 10.46 7.99
N PRO A 212 11.84 9.45 7.40
CA PRO A 212 12.20 8.23 8.12
C PRO A 212 13.39 8.42 9.08
N VAL A 213 14.07 9.57 9.03
CA VAL A 213 15.21 9.85 9.91
C VAL A 213 14.73 10.10 11.34
N GLY A 214 15.30 9.39 12.30
CA GLY A 214 14.93 9.46 13.72
C GLY A 214 13.96 8.36 14.17
N LEU A 215 13.55 7.46 13.26
CA LEU A 215 12.78 6.28 13.64
C LEU A 215 13.59 5.36 14.57
N PRO A 216 12.93 4.56 15.42
CA PRO A 216 13.63 3.66 16.33
C PRO A 216 14.37 2.55 15.57
N ALA A 217 15.56 2.18 16.09
CA ALA A 217 16.35 1.07 15.56
C ALA A 217 15.76 -0.33 15.89
N SER A 218 14.79 -0.38 16.77
CA SER A 218 14.08 -1.60 17.15
C SER A 218 12.59 -1.34 17.22
N VAL A 219 11.81 -2.22 16.60
CA VAL A 219 10.34 -2.21 16.64
C VAL A 219 9.80 -3.62 16.86
N HIS A 220 8.61 -3.68 17.44
CA HIS A 220 7.84 -4.90 17.59
C HIS A 220 6.55 -4.78 16.77
N THR A 221 6.29 -5.78 15.95
CA THR A 221 5.02 -5.85 15.22
C THR A 221 3.89 -6.30 16.13
N ALA A 222 2.65 -6.12 15.70
CA ALA A 222 1.49 -6.56 16.47
C ALA A 222 1.42 -8.09 16.68
N SER A 223 2.05 -8.88 15.80
CA SER A 223 2.16 -10.34 15.92
C SER A 223 3.28 -10.78 16.88
N GLY A 224 4.11 -9.86 17.36
CA GLY A 224 5.23 -10.13 18.26
C GLY A 224 6.58 -10.30 17.57
N THR A 225 6.67 -10.20 16.25
CA THR A 225 7.98 -10.19 15.56
C THR A 225 8.78 -8.96 15.98
N SER A 226 10.04 -9.18 16.31
CA SER A 226 10.99 -8.10 16.67
C SER A 226 11.99 -7.90 15.53
N VAL A 227 12.05 -6.67 15.02
CA VAL A 227 13.13 -6.23 14.13
C VAL A 227 13.99 -5.25 14.90
N ALA A 228 15.21 -5.68 15.20
CA ALA A 228 16.21 -4.88 15.92
C ALA A 228 17.50 -4.87 15.12
N ILE A 229 18.02 -3.68 14.86
CA ILE A 229 19.30 -3.42 14.20
C ILE A 229 20.13 -2.48 15.04
N SER A 230 21.43 -2.36 14.77
CA SER A 230 22.27 -1.44 15.54
C SER A 230 21.83 0.01 15.30
N PRO A 231 21.87 0.91 16.31
CA PRO A 231 21.50 2.31 16.11
C PRO A 231 22.29 3.03 15.01
N PRO A 232 23.62 2.82 14.85
CA PRO A 232 24.35 3.40 13.72
C PRO A 232 23.85 2.90 12.36
N THR A 233 23.60 1.59 12.22
CA THR A 233 23.05 0.99 11.01
C THR A 233 21.65 1.54 10.71
N ALA A 234 20.78 1.62 11.73
CA ALA A 234 19.44 2.18 11.58
C ALA A 234 19.48 3.60 11.01
N ARG A 235 20.33 4.45 11.55
CA ARG A 235 20.50 5.83 11.09
C ARG A 235 20.93 5.88 9.63
N LEU A 236 21.93 5.08 9.25
CA LEU A 236 22.40 5.00 7.86
C LEU A 236 21.26 4.57 6.91
N LEU A 237 20.49 3.55 7.28
CA LEU A 237 19.37 3.06 6.47
C LEU A 237 18.24 4.09 6.38
N GLN A 238 17.95 4.81 7.44
CA GLN A 238 16.96 5.90 7.45
C GLN A 238 17.39 7.05 6.53
N GLU A 239 18.66 7.42 6.55
CA GLU A 239 19.20 8.46 5.65
C GLU A 239 19.20 8.01 4.20
N ALA A 240 19.48 6.72 3.92
CA ALA A 240 19.36 6.14 2.57
C ALA A 240 17.90 6.14 2.08
N ALA A 241 16.96 5.75 2.95
CA ALA A 241 15.53 5.81 2.66
C ALA A 241 15.07 7.25 2.39
N ALA A 242 15.48 8.22 3.21
CA ALA A 242 15.15 9.63 3.02
C ALA A 242 15.67 10.18 1.69
N ALA A 243 16.90 9.83 1.32
CA ALA A 243 17.52 10.26 0.05
C ALA A 243 16.76 9.68 -1.15
N ALA A 244 16.46 8.38 -1.14
CA ALA A 244 15.70 7.73 -2.20
C ALA A 244 14.28 8.32 -2.32
N ASN A 245 13.58 8.55 -1.20
CA ASN A 245 12.26 9.14 -1.18
C ASN A 245 12.27 10.59 -1.72
N ALA A 246 13.26 11.38 -1.36
CA ALA A 246 13.38 12.76 -1.84
C ALA A 246 13.60 12.84 -3.35
N GLN A 247 14.36 11.90 -3.92
CA GLN A 247 14.70 11.88 -5.33
C GLN A 247 13.64 11.20 -6.19
N PHE A 248 13.05 10.10 -5.74
CA PHE A 248 12.22 9.21 -6.54
C PHE A 248 10.79 9.02 -6.01
N GLY A 249 10.55 9.24 -4.70
CA GLY A 249 9.26 8.95 -4.04
C GLY A 249 8.17 9.99 -4.30
N ARG A 250 8.47 11.08 -5.00
CA ARG A 250 7.46 12.10 -5.35
C ARG A 250 6.72 11.69 -6.60
N SER A 251 5.58 11.06 -6.44
CA SER A 251 4.64 10.91 -7.53
C SER A 251 4.21 12.30 -8.02
N ARG A 252 4.21 12.54 -9.35
CA ARG A 252 3.69 13.77 -9.98
C ARG A 252 2.24 14.10 -9.59
N ALA A 253 1.51 13.15 -9.02
CA ALA A 253 0.13 13.31 -8.58
C ALA A 253 -0.05 14.22 -7.34
N LEU A 254 1.02 14.49 -6.56
CA LEU A 254 0.97 15.42 -5.42
C LEU A 254 1.33 16.87 -5.80
N MET A 255 1.64 17.16 -7.06
CA MET A 255 1.99 18.51 -7.55
C MET A 255 0.85 19.19 -8.31
N ARG A 256 -0.39 18.75 -8.18
CA ARG A 256 -1.57 19.44 -8.69
C ARG A 256 -2.45 19.86 -7.54
N GLU A 257 -2.04 20.91 -6.86
CA GLU A 257 -2.90 21.87 -6.18
C GLU A 257 -2.80 23.20 -6.91
#